data_f012c6fe83614c49d9770e2603de077c
#
_entry.id   f012c6fe83614c49d9770e2603de077c
#
_cell.length_a   1.000
_cell.length_b   1.000
_cell.length_c   1.000
_cell.angle_alpha   90.00
_cell.angle_beta   90.00
_cell.angle_gamma   90.00
#
_symmetry.space_group_name_H-M   'P 1'
#
loop_
_entity.id
_entity.type
_entity.pdbx_description
1 polymer ?
#
loop_
_entity_poly.entity_id
_entity_poly.type
_entity_poly.pdbx_seq_one_letter_code
_entity_poly.pdbx_strand_id
1 'polypeptide(L)'
;HRALHADDIRVRNSARKDLSEAITTSDLPVNLGPTMNKIMQDEYEQVPSNWREWADTLETPDFETVPYFSFDFTDDNVPVRKDGKGYVAQGLPAVGELGEYPILGLKAEQFKLKLAKAGVQIPLSWETLKRYGADWQLIPRITKELGRRAANQESIEAALQLVQTTGLNTTNFKAANKNVLAGNPELSIEALEKAFAQLAVTKYNGKRIIMPTKFNLIVPPALASRAEQIMKVVEIRRQNGTETQVMGNTVSGKVANVYEVPELALIAGDYADKCWFLLPPKGTMPRKNIVNVFLEGETGPKIFVEKTTNSSELEGSFENDAYRTKIRHLVKSAFIAPEGTLASSGAGA
;
A
#
# COMPACT_ATOMS: atom_id res chain seq x y z
N HIS A 1 -18.84 -26.03 22.62
CA HIS A 1 -18.93 -24.56 22.74
C HIS A 1 -19.89 -24.09 23.82
N ARG A 2 -21.15 -24.58 23.89
CA ARG A 2 -22.11 -24.20 24.97
C ARG A 2 -21.66 -24.62 26.35
N ALA A 3 -21.02 -25.79 26.51
CA ALA A 3 -20.55 -26.31 27.79
C ALA A 3 -19.35 -25.53 28.36
N LEU A 4 -18.52 -24.87 27.52
CA LEU A 4 -17.39 -24.05 27.96
C LEU A 4 -17.82 -22.71 28.55
N HIS A 5 -19.05 -22.28 28.31
CA HIS A 5 -19.64 -21.04 28.83
C HIS A 5 -20.69 -21.29 29.93
N ALA A 6 -20.75 -22.51 30.43
CA ALA A 6 -21.66 -22.82 31.54
C ALA A 6 -21.17 -22.18 32.84
N ASP A 7 -22.11 -21.63 33.61
CA ASP A 7 -21.80 -21.02 34.94
C ASP A 7 -21.39 -22.05 36.00
N ASP A 8 -21.67 -23.33 35.73
CA ASP A 8 -21.23 -24.41 36.64
C ASP A 8 -19.77 -24.80 36.35
N ILE A 9 -18.92 -24.55 37.33
CA ILE A 9 -17.47 -24.86 37.30
C ILE A 9 -17.21 -26.34 36.99
N ARG A 10 -18.06 -27.25 37.42
CA ARG A 10 -17.90 -28.70 37.18
C ARG A 10 -18.11 -29.04 35.71
N VAL A 11 -19.15 -28.51 35.10
CA VAL A 11 -19.46 -28.73 33.70
C VAL A 11 -18.36 -28.12 32.81
N ARG A 12 -17.85 -26.96 33.20
CA ARG A 12 -16.77 -26.27 32.47
C ARG A 12 -15.44 -27.04 32.59
N ASN A 13 -15.13 -27.60 33.76
CA ASN A 13 -13.92 -28.39 33.99
C ASN A 13 -14.01 -29.75 33.26
N SER A 14 -15.17 -30.39 33.25
CA SER A 14 -15.42 -31.60 32.47
C SER A 14 -15.26 -31.34 30.99
N ALA A 15 -15.88 -30.30 30.45
CA ALA A 15 -15.76 -29.93 29.05
C ALA A 15 -14.30 -29.54 28.63
N ARG A 16 -13.55 -28.95 29.57
CA ARG A 16 -12.10 -28.70 29.36
C ARG A 16 -11.30 -30.00 29.35
N LYS A 17 -11.62 -30.95 30.21
CA LYS A 17 -10.99 -32.25 30.26
C LYS A 17 -11.29 -33.05 29.00
N ASP A 18 -12.55 -33.10 28.59
CA ASP A 18 -12.98 -33.75 27.34
C ASP A 18 -12.33 -33.15 26.11
N LEU A 19 -12.14 -31.81 26.08
CA LEU A 19 -11.45 -31.09 24.98
C LEU A 19 -9.93 -31.41 24.99
N SER A 20 -9.33 -31.57 26.18
CA SER A 20 -7.91 -31.95 26.32
C SER A 20 -7.65 -33.41 25.99
N GLU A 21 -8.62 -34.30 26.24
CA GLU A 21 -8.56 -35.70 25.89
C GLU A 21 -8.90 -35.96 24.41
N ALA A 22 -9.74 -35.12 23.78
CA ALA A 22 -10.10 -35.23 22.39
C ALA A 22 -8.98 -34.81 21.43
N ILE A 23 -7.97 -34.09 21.90
CA ILE A 23 -6.79 -33.71 21.14
C ILE A 23 -5.64 -34.61 21.59
N THR A 24 -5.55 -35.75 20.98
CA THR A 24 -4.37 -36.60 21.13
C THR A 24 -3.17 -35.92 20.49
N THR A 25 -2.00 -36.12 21.06
CA THR A 25 -0.73 -35.55 20.56
C THR A 25 -0.42 -35.92 19.11
N SER A 26 -1.01 -37.03 18.60
CA SER A 26 -0.90 -37.46 17.19
C SER A 26 -1.73 -36.61 16.22
N ASP A 27 -2.80 -35.95 16.68
CA ASP A 27 -3.68 -35.13 15.82
C ASP A 27 -3.24 -33.66 15.74
N LEU A 28 -2.44 -33.21 16.71
CA LEU A 28 -1.97 -31.84 16.81
C LEU A 28 -1.20 -31.34 15.55
N PRO A 29 -0.27 -32.11 14.96
CA PRO A 29 0.47 -31.63 13.79
C PRO A 29 -0.38 -31.50 12.53
N VAL A 30 -1.42 -32.33 12.39
CA VAL A 30 -2.26 -32.35 11.18
C VAL A 30 -3.31 -31.24 11.19
N ASN A 31 -3.90 -30.95 12.35
CA ASN A 31 -4.99 -29.98 12.51
C ASN A 31 -4.52 -28.57 12.92
N LEU A 32 -3.33 -28.45 13.51
CA LEU A 32 -2.83 -27.18 14.01
C LEU A 32 -2.52 -26.19 12.86
N GLY A 33 -1.87 -26.67 11.81
CA GLY A 33 -1.51 -25.83 10.64
C GLY A 33 -2.72 -25.16 9.99
N PRO A 34 -3.78 -25.87 9.59
CA PRO A 34 -5.00 -25.29 9.05
C PRO A 34 -5.69 -24.31 10.00
N THR A 35 -5.75 -24.65 11.30
CA THR A 35 -6.36 -23.80 12.33
C THR A 35 -5.57 -22.50 12.51
N MET A 36 -4.25 -22.58 12.59
CA MET A 36 -3.37 -21.40 12.66
C MET A 36 -3.51 -20.54 11.39
N ASN A 37 -3.57 -21.16 10.22
CA ASN A 37 -3.79 -20.41 8.96
C ASN A 37 -5.11 -19.63 8.98
N LYS A 38 -6.18 -20.25 9.44
CA LYS A 38 -7.48 -19.58 9.55
C LYS A 38 -7.44 -18.40 10.52
N ILE A 39 -6.91 -18.59 11.73
CA ILE A 39 -6.78 -17.52 12.74
C ILE A 39 -5.93 -16.37 12.21
N MET A 40 -4.85 -16.69 11.51
CA MET A 40 -3.98 -15.69 10.90
C MET A 40 -4.69 -14.90 9.79
N GLN A 41 -5.41 -15.58 8.90
CA GLN A 41 -6.15 -14.93 7.83
C GLN A 41 -7.27 -14.04 8.37
N ASP A 42 -8.02 -14.53 9.37
CA ASP A 42 -9.05 -13.73 10.04
C ASP A 42 -8.48 -12.43 10.63
N GLU A 43 -7.30 -12.49 11.25
CA GLU A 43 -6.65 -11.29 11.80
C GLU A 43 -6.05 -10.40 10.70
N TYR A 44 -5.45 -11.00 9.67
CA TYR A 44 -4.89 -10.27 8.53
C TYR A 44 -5.97 -9.45 7.81
N GLU A 45 -7.18 -10.00 7.64
CA GLU A 45 -8.30 -9.31 7.01
C GLU A 45 -8.90 -8.21 7.91
N GLN A 46 -8.78 -8.34 9.23
CA GLN A 46 -9.29 -7.36 10.20
C GLN A 46 -8.36 -6.16 10.42
N VAL A 47 -7.09 -6.27 10.08
CA VAL A 47 -6.16 -5.14 10.22
C VAL A 47 -6.56 -4.02 9.27
N PRO A 48 -6.91 -2.83 9.78
CA PRO A 48 -7.25 -1.71 8.92
C PRO A 48 -6.01 -1.30 8.11
N SER A 49 -6.12 -1.38 6.81
CA SER A 49 -5.07 -1.02 5.88
C SER A 49 -5.65 -0.14 4.79
N ASN A 50 -5.18 1.11 4.72
CA ASN A 50 -5.69 2.07 3.74
C ASN A 50 -4.88 2.13 2.44
N TRP A 51 -3.78 1.39 2.34
CA TRP A 51 -2.96 1.42 1.13
C TRP A 51 -3.75 0.99 -0.12
N ARG A 52 -4.73 0.08 0.03
CA ARG A 52 -5.57 -0.39 -1.07
C ARG A 52 -6.48 0.70 -1.65
N GLU A 53 -6.65 1.81 -0.96
CA GLU A 53 -7.45 2.94 -1.43
C GLU A 53 -6.66 3.88 -2.34
N TRP A 54 -5.34 3.96 -2.17
CA TRP A 54 -4.48 4.87 -2.93
C TRP A 54 -3.41 4.19 -3.80
N ALA A 55 -3.12 2.90 -3.58
CA ALA A 55 -2.24 2.11 -4.44
C ALA A 55 -3.01 0.99 -5.14
N ASP A 56 -2.58 0.63 -6.34
CA ASP A 56 -3.16 -0.44 -7.14
C ASP A 56 -2.59 -1.81 -6.74
N THR A 57 -3.28 -2.86 -7.17
CA THR A 57 -2.80 -4.24 -7.06
C THR A 57 -2.47 -4.80 -8.44
N LEU A 58 -1.47 -5.68 -8.49
CA LEU A 58 -1.10 -6.46 -9.66
C LEU A 58 -0.73 -7.87 -9.22
N GLU A 59 -1.05 -8.85 -10.04
CA GLU A 59 -0.66 -10.23 -9.81
C GLU A 59 0.36 -10.65 -10.86
N THR A 60 1.31 -11.50 -10.45
CA THR A 60 2.35 -12.07 -11.32
C THR A 60 2.35 -13.58 -11.20
N PRO A 61 2.54 -14.32 -12.32
CA PRO A 61 2.46 -15.77 -12.29
C PRO A 61 3.67 -16.45 -11.62
N ASP A 62 4.82 -15.78 -11.56
CA ASP A 62 6.04 -16.35 -11.00
C ASP A 62 6.94 -15.33 -10.30
N PHE A 63 8.12 -15.79 -9.84
CA PHE A 63 9.15 -14.99 -9.18
C PHE A 63 10.15 -14.35 -10.15
N GLU A 64 10.06 -14.65 -11.41
CA GLU A 64 10.90 -14.02 -12.41
C GLU A 64 10.49 -12.57 -12.60
N THR A 65 11.37 -11.80 -13.23
CA THR A 65 11.06 -10.42 -13.54
C THR A 65 10.01 -10.36 -14.64
N VAL A 66 8.76 -10.19 -14.26
CA VAL A 66 7.68 -10.06 -15.23
C VAL A 66 7.68 -8.67 -15.85
N PRO A 67 7.72 -8.58 -17.17
CA PRO A 67 7.53 -7.30 -17.84
C PRO A 67 6.08 -6.85 -17.68
N TYR A 68 5.86 -5.78 -16.92
CA TYR A 68 4.60 -5.05 -16.97
C TYR A 68 4.65 -4.12 -18.18
N PHE A 69 3.76 -4.33 -19.13
CA PHE A 69 3.64 -3.49 -20.30
C PHE A 69 2.64 -2.37 -20.03
N SER A 70 3.11 -1.14 -20.03
CA SER A 70 2.24 0.03 -20.15
C SER A 70 2.22 0.44 -21.59
N PHE A 71 1.06 0.41 -22.20
CA PHE A 71 0.87 0.88 -23.57
C PHE A 71 0.55 2.37 -23.56
N ASP A 72 1.27 3.11 -24.38
CA ASP A 72 1.01 4.52 -24.63
C ASP A 72 0.76 4.75 -26.12
N PHE A 73 -0.17 5.62 -26.42
CA PHE A 73 -0.47 5.99 -27.80
C PHE A 73 0.38 7.20 -28.18
N THR A 74 1.12 7.08 -29.27
CA THR A 74 1.88 8.20 -29.82
C THR A 74 1.09 8.87 -30.93
N ASP A 75 0.91 10.18 -30.78
CA ASP A 75 0.21 11.01 -31.78
C ASP A 75 1.14 11.49 -32.89
N ASP A 76 2.33 10.92 -33.02
CA ASP A 76 3.37 11.43 -33.93
C ASP A 76 2.98 11.37 -35.41
N ASN A 77 2.08 10.44 -35.75
CA ASN A 77 1.58 10.24 -37.11
C ASN A 77 0.22 10.90 -37.37
N VAL A 78 -0.35 11.63 -36.39
CA VAL A 78 -1.65 12.25 -36.52
C VAL A 78 -1.47 13.66 -37.10
N PRO A 79 -2.03 13.97 -38.29
CA PRO A 79 -1.86 15.27 -38.91
C PRO A 79 -2.51 16.37 -38.06
N VAL A 80 -1.76 17.46 -37.85
CA VAL A 80 -2.30 18.69 -37.24
C VAL A 80 -3.29 19.31 -38.25
N ARG A 81 -4.47 19.70 -37.78
CA ARG A 81 -5.48 20.37 -38.60
C ARG A 81 -4.91 21.64 -39.22
N LYS A 82 -5.07 21.80 -40.54
CA LYS A 82 -4.60 22.96 -41.29
C LYS A 82 -5.36 24.26 -41.00
N ASP A 83 -6.51 24.17 -40.31
CA ASP A 83 -7.39 25.30 -39.96
C ASP A 83 -6.95 26.04 -38.67
N GLY A 84 -5.75 25.78 -38.16
CA GLY A 84 -5.23 26.40 -36.94
C GLY A 84 -5.88 25.92 -35.66
N LYS A 85 -6.94 25.11 -35.71
CA LYS A 85 -7.56 24.40 -34.62
C LYS A 85 -6.88 23.04 -34.48
N GLY A 86 -5.63 23.06 -34.05
CA GLY A 86 -4.78 21.88 -34.02
C GLY A 86 -5.41 20.69 -33.30
N TYR A 87 -4.98 19.50 -33.70
CA TYR A 87 -5.28 18.25 -32.97
C TYR A 87 -4.87 18.39 -31.52
N VAL A 88 -5.81 18.13 -30.63
CA VAL A 88 -5.54 18.09 -29.18
C VAL A 88 -5.07 16.69 -28.84
N ALA A 89 -3.87 16.57 -28.31
CA ALA A 89 -3.37 15.28 -27.80
C ALA A 89 -4.43 14.60 -26.93
N GLN A 90 -4.56 13.29 -27.04
CA GLN A 90 -5.57 12.46 -26.38
C GLN A 90 -7.03 12.65 -26.87
N GLY A 91 -7.26 13.40 -27.93
CA GLY A 91 -8.56 13.49 -28.61
C GLY A 91 -8.62 12.57 -29.84
N LEU A 92 -9.77 12.52 -30.48
CA LEU A 92 -9.93 11.86 -31.78
C LEU A 92 -9.82 12.91 -32.87
N PRO A 93 -8.97 12.70 -33.90
CA PRO A 93 -8.91 13.57 -35.06
C PRO A 93 -10.21 13.48 -35.87
N ALA A 94 -10.64 14.59 -36.45
CA ALA A 94 -11.78 14.57 -37.34
C ALA A 94 -11.42 13.92 -38.69
N VAL A 95 -12.25 13.02 -39.15
CA VAL A 95 -12.12 12.31 -40.42
C VAL A 95 -13.23 12.82 -41.35
N GLY A 96 -12.89 13.19 -42.58
CA GLY A 96 -13.86 13.59 -43.61
C GLY A 96 -14.67 12.38 -44.13
N GLU A 97 -15.77 12.64 -44.86
CA GLU A 97 -16.72 11.62 -45.32
C GLU A 97 -16.07 10.48 -46.15
N LEU A 98 -15.00 10.74 -46.84
CA LEU A 98 -14.19 9.77 -47.61
C LEU A 98 -12.71 9.80 -47.18
N GLY A 99 -12.41 10.32 -45.97
CA GLY A 99 -11.04 10.46 -45.47
C GLY A 99 -10.51 9.17 -44.88
N GLU A 100 -9.20 8.94 -45.02
CA GLU A 100 -8.51 7.85 -44.32
C GLU A 100 -8.41 8.15 -42.81
N TYR A 101 -8.58 7.11 -42.01
CA TYR A 101 -8.40 7.21 -40.57
C TYR A 101 -6.89 7.33 -40.24
N PRO A 102 -6.47 8.34 -39.46
CA PRO A 102 -5.08 8.44 -39.04
C PRO A 102 -4.69 7.30 -38.13
N ILE A 103 -3.48 6.77 -38.35
CA ILE A 103 -2.95 5.66 -37.58
C ILE A 103 -2.22 6.23 -36.35
N LEU A 104 -2.66 5.85 -35.17
CA LEU A 104 -1.97 6.09 -33.91
C LEU A 104 -0.81 5.10 -33.74
N GLY A 105 0.36 5.62 -33.39
CA GLY A 105 1.47 4.77 -33.00
C GLY A 105 1.23 4.16 -31.61
N LEU A 106 1.65 2.93 -31.42
CA LEU A 106 1.64 2.25 -30.13
C LEU A 106 3.07 2.13 -29.61
N LYS A 107 3.34 2.70 -28.45
CA LYS A 107 4.61 2.57 -27.74
C LYS A 107 4.38 1.73 -26.51
N ALA A 108 5.11 0.64 -26.40
CA ALA A 108 5.11 -0.18 -25.18
C ALA A 108 6.30 0.20 -24.30
N GLU A 109 6.04 0.55 -23.06
CA GLU A 109 7.06 0.68 -22.02
C GLU A 109 7.03 -0.56 -21.14
N GLN A 110 8.20 -1.12 -20.90
CA GLN A 110 8.36 -2.32 -20.10
C GLN A 110 8.91 -1.94 -18.71
N PHE A 111 8.18 -2.29 -17.67
CA PHE A 111 8.65 -2.20 -16.29
C PHE A 111 8.99 -3.60 -15.79
N LYS A 112 10.14 -3.72 -15.16
CA LYS A 112 10.56 -4.98 -14.56
C LYS A 112 10.05 -5.05 -13.14
N LEU A 113 9.04 -5.89 -12.91
CA LEU A 113 8.50 -6.16 -11.59
C LEU A 113 9.07 -7.47 -11.09
N LYS A 114 9.72 -7.46 -9.93
CA LYS A 114 10.24 -8.66 -9.29
C LYS A 114 9.59 -8.84 -7.94
N LEU A 115 8.92 -9.98 -7.77
CA LEU A 115 8.31 -10.34 -6.51
C LEU A 115 9.38 -10.64 -5.44
N ALA A 116 9.09 -10.28 -4.20
CA ALA A 116 9.94 -10.58 -3.07
C ALA A 116 9.21 -11.45 -2.05
N LYS A 117 9.97 -12.31 -1.38
CA LYS A 117 9.47 -13.15 -0.30
C LYS A 117 9.82 -12.51 1.03
N ALA A 118 8.81 -12.19 1.84
CA ALA A 118 8.94 -11.77 3.22
C ALA A 118 8.49 -12.89 4.16
N GLY A 119 9.09 -12.99 5.32
CA GLY A 119 8.68 -13.99 6.30
C GLY A 119 9.54 -13.96 7.55
N VAL A 120 9.00 -14.56 8.60
CA VAL A 120 9.68 -14.73 9.89
C VAL A 120 9.41 -16.12 10.43
N GLN A 121 10.37 -16.65 11.17
CA GLN A 121 10.25 -17.93 11.87
C GLN A 121 10.24 -17.68 13.38
N ILE A 122 9.37 -18.40 14.09
CA ILE A 122 9.28 -18.40 15.55
C ILE A 122 9.57 -19.80 16.04
N PRO A 123 10.70 -20.03 16.71
CA PRO A 123 10.98 -21.27 17.42
C PRO A 123 10.29 -21.21 18.80
N LEU A 124 9.59 -22.28 19.16
CA LEU A 124 9.00 -22.46 20.49
C LEU A 124 9.67 -23.70 21.11
N SER A 125 10.39 -23.53 22.22
CA SER A 125 11.00 -24.66 22.90
C SER A 125 9.95 -25.56 23.52
N TRP A 126 10.28 -26.84 23.66
CA TRP A 126 9.42 -27.83 24.27
C TRP A 126 9.03 -27.44 25.71
N GLU A 127 9.98 -26.88 26.49
CA GLU A 127 9.71 -26.40 27.84
C GLU A 127 8.69 -25.24 27.84
N THR A 128 8.79 -24.33 26.87
CA THR A 128 7.82 -23.25 26.70
C THR A 128 6.44 -23.78 26.38
N LEU A 129 6.34 -24.78 25.51
CA LEU A 129 5.08 -25.44 25.19
C LEU A 129 4.50 -26.21 26.39
N LYS A 130 5.34 -26.91 27.17
CA LYS A 130 4.90 -27.62 28.39
C LYS A 130 4.47 -26.66 29.51
N ARG A 131 5.20 -25.54 29.68
CA ARG A 131 4.93 -24.57 30.75
C ARG A 131 3.72 -23.68 30.44
N TYR A 132 3.55 -23.27 29.19
CA TYR A 132 2.53 -22.33 28.75
C TYR A 132 1.52 -22.91 27.75
N GLY A 133 1.76 -24.12 27.24
CA GLY A 133 0.92 -24.77 26.24
C GLY A 133 -0.43 -25.23 26.78
N ALA A 134 -0.55 -25.40 28.13
CA ALA A 134 -1.85 -25.59 28.78
C ALA A 134 -2.72 -24.32 28.70
N ASP A 135 -2.11 -23.15 28.60
CA ASP A 135 -2.77 -21.89 28.28
C ASP A 135 -2.81 -21.72 26.74
N TRP A 136 -3.77 -22.35 26.10
CA TRP A 136 -4.05 -22.34 24.66
C TRP A 136 -4.07 -20.93 23.99
N GLN A 137 -3.76 -19.89 24.75
CA GLN A 137 -3.71 -18.54 24.26
C GLN A 137 -2.37 -18.14 23.64
N LEU A 138 -1.27 -18.86 23.89
CA LEU A 138 0.04 -18.49 23.33
C LEU A 138 0.09 -18.67 21.83
N ILE A 139 -0.30 -19.82 21.30
CA ILE A 139 -0.27 -20.11 19.85
C ILE A 139 -1.22 -19.19 19.07
N PRO A 140 -2.50 -19.02 19.47
CA PRO A 140 -3.38 -18.06 18.83
C PRO A 140 -2.87 -16.61 18.86
N ARG A 141 -2.27 -16.16 19.96
CA ARG A 141 -1.69 -14.81 20.07
C ARG A 141 -0.53 -14.61 19.10
N ILE A 142 0.41 -15.55 19.05
CA ILE A 142 1.52 -15.53 18.09
C ILE A 142 0.98 -15.51 16.67
N THR A 143 -0.01 -16.35 16.38
CA THR A 143 -0.61 -16.46 15.06
C THR A 143 -1.27 -15.15 14.62
N LYS A 144 -2.00 -14.50 15.52
CA LYS A 144 -2.61 -13.18 15.27
C LYS A 144 -1.57 -12.11 15.01
N GLU A 145 -0.51 -12.06 15.83
CA GLU A 145 0.58 -11.11 15.65
C GLU A 145 1.29 -11.32 14.28
N LEU A 146 1.44 -12.55 13.83
CA LEU A 146 1.97 -12.85 12.51
C LEU A 146 1.04 -12.35 11.40
N GLY A 147 -0.28 -12.48 11.57
CA GLY A 147 -1.26 -11.93 10.63
C GLY A 147 -1.16 -10.41 10.51
N ARG A 148 -1.08 -9.71 11.64
CA ARG A 148 -0.86 -8.25 11.66
C ARG A 148 0.42 -7.83 10.97
N ARG A 149 1.51 -8.53 11.23
CA ARG A 149 2.80 -8.24 10.58
C ARG A 149 2.76 -8.41 9.07
N ALA A 150 2.01 -9.41 8.59
CA ALA A 150 1.83 -9.60 7.16
C ALA A 150 1.02 -8.46 6.52
N ALA A 151 -0.07 -8.00 7.16
CA ALA A 151 -0.84 -6.85 6.70
C ALA A 151 0.00 -5.56 6.72
N ASN A 152 0.74 -5.32 7.81
CA ASN A 152 1.64 -4.17 7.92
C ASN A 152 2.75 -4.21 6.87
N GLN A 153 3.24 -5.40 6.47
CA GLN A 153 4.26 -5.52 5.43
C GLN A 153 3.77 -4.97 4.09
N GLU A 154 2.51 -5.19 3.74
CA GLU A 154 1.93 -4.62 2.51
C GLU A 154 1.89 -3.09 2.54
N SER A 155 1.46 -2.52 3.67
CA SER A 155 1.43 -1.07 3.88
C SER A 155 2.83 -0.47 3.87
N ILE A 156 3.80 -1.13 4.51
CA ILE A 156 5.21 -0.71 4.54
C ILE A 156 5.80 -0.74 3.12
N GLU A 157 5.57 -1.80 2.34
CA GLU A 157 6.06 -1.89 0.97
C GLU A 157 5.50 -0.78 0.08
N ALA A 158 4.22 -0.44 0.23
CA ALA A 158 3.61 0.68 -0.48
C ALA A 158 4.19 2.03 -0.02
N ALA A 159 4.37 2.24 1.29
CA ALA A 159 4.96 3.46 1.86
C ALA A 159 6.43 3.65 1.45
N LEU A 160 7.20 2.56 1.29
CA LEU A 160 8.59 2.60 0.79
C LEU A 160 8.70 3.16 -0.63
N GLN A 161 7.61 3.15 -1.41
CA GLN A 161 7.60 3.83 -2.71
C GLN A 161 7.52 5.35 -2.56
N LEU A 162 7.00 5.84 -1.45
CA LEU A 162 6.88 7.28 -1.14
C LEU A 162 8.13 7.81 -0.43
N VAL A 163 8.61 7.08 0.57
CA VAL A 163 9.69 7.51 1.48
C VAL A 163 10.79 6.47 1.60
N GLN A 164 11.94 6.94 2.06
CA GLN A 164 13.08 6.13 2.50
C GLN A 164 13.61 6.72 3.81
N THR A 165 14.56 6.06 4.47
CA THR A 165 15.11 6.48 5.76
C THR A 165 15.70 7.89 5.76
N THR A 166 16.12 8.41 4.62
CA THR A 166 16.67 9.74 4.44
C THR A 166 15.65 10.79 3.97
N GLY A 167 14.36 10.47 3.94
CA GLY A 167 13.28 11.37 3.51
C GLY A 167 12.49 10.84 2.33
N LEU A 168 12.22 11.68 1.32
CA LEU A 168 11.53 11.25 0.13
C LEU A 168 12.31 10.15 -0.61
N ASN A 169 11.61 9.21 -1.22
CA ASN A 169 12.25 8.21 -2.09
C ASN A 169 12.80 8.88 -3.35
N THR A 170 14.10 9.13 -3.37
CA THR A 170 14.78 9.86 -4.44
C THR A 170 14.84 9.13 -5.78
N THR A 171 14.57 7.83 -5.79
CA THR A 171 14.42 7.05 -7.03
C THR A 171 13.13 7.41 -7.74
N ASN A 172 12.05 7.59 -6.98
CA ASN A 172 10.70 7.82 -7.46
C ASN A 172 10.39 9.32 -7.58
N PHE A 173 10.77 10.10 -6.57
CA PHE A 173 10.55 11.55 -6.49
C PHE A 173 11.86 12.29 -6.75
N LYS A 174 11.99 12.82 -7.96
CA LYS A 174 13.20 13.51 -8.41
C LYS A 174 12.87 14.69 -9.33
N ALA A 175 13.74 15.67 -9.35
CA ALA A 175 13.59 16.87 -10.17
C ALA A 175 13.37 16.57 -11.67
N ALA A 176 14.03 15.50 -12.18
CA ALA A 176 13.86 15.07 -13.56
C ALA A 176 12.41 14.68 -13.92
N ASN A 177 11.69 14.11 -12.96
CA ASN A 177 10.28 13.74 -13.11
C ASN A 177 9.33 14.92 -12.84
N LYS A 178 9.84 16.06 -12.36
CA LYS A 178 9.05 17.24 -11.95
C LYS A 178 7.96 16.93 -10.93
N ASN A 179 8.17 15.91 -10.12
CA ASN A 179 7.21 15.42 -9.12
C ASN A 179 7.65 15.72 -7.67
N VAL A 180 8.56 16.67 -7.51
CA VAL A 180 8.93 17.25 -6.22
C VAL A 180 8.56 18.74 -6.24
N LEU A 181 7.92 19.23 -5.18
CA LEU A 181 7.57 20.64 -5.07
C LEU A 181 8.81 21.47 -4.73
N ALA A 182 9.02 22.53 -5.50
CA ALA A 182 10.16 23.41 -5.31
C ALA A 182 10.15 24.03 -3.91
N GLY A 183 11.31 24.03 -3.23
CA GLY A 183 11.48 24.53 -1.87
C GLY A 183 10.94 23.59 -0.79
N ASN A 184 10.40 22.43 -1.12
CA ASN A 184 9.90 21.45 -0.16
C ASN A 184 9.09 22.06 1.02
N PRO A 185 8.07 22.89 0.75
CA PRO A 185 7.34 23.60 1.79
C PRO A 185 6.57 22.65 2.71
N GLU A 186 6.34 23.10 3.94
CA GLU A 186 5.41 22.47 4.85
C GLU A 186 3.98 22.47 4.27
N LEU A 187 3.16 21.52 4.74
CA LEU A 187 1.76 21.43 4.33
C LEU A 187 1.02 22.72 4.72
N SER A 188 0.57 23.46 3.72
CA SER A 188 -0.22 24.69 3.85
C SER A 188 -1.13 24.86 2.62
N ILE A 189 -2.07 25.79 2.72
CA ILE A 189 -2.97 26.09 1.60
C ILE A 189 -2.17 26.61 0.40
N GLU A 190 -1.21 27.50 0.63
CA GLU A 190 -0.33 28.07 -0.39
C GLU A 190 0.55 27.00 -1.05
N ALA A 191 1.04 26.03 -0.24
CA ALA A 191 1.84 24.91 -0.75
C ALA A 191 0.98 24.02 -1.66
N LEU A 192 -0.25 23.73 -1.27
CA LEU A 192 -1.19 22.94 -2.08
C LEU A 192 -1.60 23.67 -3.37
N GLU A 193 -1.84 24.99 -3.33
CA GLU A 193 -2.10 25.80 -4.53
C GLU A 193 -0.94 25.70 -5.53
N LYS A 194 0.31 25.86 -5.07
CA LYS A 194 1.51 25.69 -5.89
C LYS A 194 1.62 24.26 -6.44
N ALA A 195 1.32 23.27 -5.62
CA ALA A 195 1.34 21.87 -5.99
C ALA A 195 0.33 21.56 -7.13
N PHE A 196 -0.90 22.04 -7.01
CA PHE A 196 -1.91 21.86 -8.06
C PHE A 196 -1.55 22.63 -9.34
N ALA A 197 -0.96 23.82 -9.23
CA ALA A 197 -0.48 24.56 -10.38
C ALA A 197 0.65 23.79 -11.09
N GLN A 198 1.57 23.16 -10.36
CA GLN A 198 2.63 22.34 -10.92
C GLN A 198 2.07 21.07 -11.58
N LEU A 199 1.12 20.40 -10.96
CA LEU A 199 0.45 19.22 -11.53
C LEU A 199 -0.29 19.57 -12.82
N ALA A 200 -0.98 20.70 -12.90
CA ALA A 200 -1.73 21.14 -14.08
C ALA A 200 -0.87 21.35 -15.34
N VAL A 201 0.43 21.58 -15.17
CA VAL A 201 1.37 21.76 -16.30
C VAL A 201 2.22 20.52 -16.57
N THR A 202 1.94 19.41 -15.90
CA THR A 202 2.66 18.14 -16.07
C THR A 202 2.59 17.67 -17.52
N LYS A 203 3.73 17.19 -18.00
CA LYS A 203 3.87 16.68 -19.38
C LYS A 203 4.37 15.24 -19.33
N TYR A 204 3.89 14.45 -20.25
CA TYR A 204 4.41 13.12 -20.55
C TYR A 204 4.87 13.10 -22.02
N ASN A 205 6.07 12.60 -22.26
CA ASN A 205 6.68 12.61 -23.60
C ASN A 205 6.63 14.00 -24.32
N GLY A 206 6.81 15.08 -23.52
CA GLY A 206 6.78 16.46 -24.05
C GLY A 206 5.39 17.07 -24.25
N LYS A 207 4.32 16.27 -24.23
CA LYS A 207 2.93 16.70 -24.40
C LYS A 207 2.23 16.83 -23.06
N ARG A 208 1.29 17.78 -22.92
CA ARG A 208 0.42 17.88 -21.74
C ARG A 208 -0.53 16.70 -21.74
N ILE A 209 -0.77 16.14 -20.55
CA ILE A 209 -1.73 15.06 -20.34
C ILE A 209 -2.98 15.60 -19.64
N ILE A 210 -4.10 14.91 -19.83
CA ILE A 210 -5.34 15.19 -19.10
C ILE A 210 -5.16 14.68 -17.68
N MET A 211 -5.15 15.62 -16.73
CA MET A 211 -4.99 15.32 -15.32
C MET A 211 -6.37 15.19 -14.64
N PRO A 212 -6.50 14.36 -13.61
CA PRO A 212 -7.71 14.33 -12.80
C PRO A 212 -7.93 15.70 -12.15
N THR A 213 -9.18 16.04 -11.90
CA THR A 213 -9.56 17.31 -11.26
C THR A 213 -9.31 17.29 -9.76
N LYS A 214 -9.25 16.11 -9.16
CA LYS A 214 -9.02 15.90 -7.73
C LYS A 214 -7.86 14.93 -7.51
N PHE A 215 -7.18 15.09 -6.37
CA PHE A 215 -6.05 14.27 -5.97
C PHE A 215 -6.24 13.79 -4.53
N ASN A 216 -5.65 12.65 -4.21
CA ASN A 216 -5.57 12.15 -2.85
C ASN A 216 -4.37 12.80 -2.15
N LEU A 217 -4.58 13.29 -0.95
CA LEU A 217 -3.53 13.83 -0.08
C LEU A 217 -3.13 12.75 0.92
N ILE A 218 -1.86 12.35 0.87
CA ILE A 218 -1.29 11.36 1.79
C ILE A 218 -0.39 12.09 2.77
N VAL A 219 -0.61 11.84 4.04
CA VAL A 219 0.09 12.51 5.14
C VAL A 219 0.45 11.53 6.26
N PRO A 220 1.52 11.79 7.02
CA PRO A 220 1.78 11.08 8.26
C PRO A 220 0.78 11.50 9.35
N PRO A 221 0.64 10.72 10.45
CA PRO A 221 -0.28 11.02 11.55
C PRO A 221 -0.13 12.43 12.13
N ALA A 222 1.10 12.92 12.23
CA ALA A 222 1.38 14.26 12.76
C ALA A 222 0.75 15.39 11.95
N LEU A 223 0.56 15.20 10.64
CA LEU A 223 -0.07 16.17 9.76
C LEU A 223 -1.57 15.95 9.53
N ALA A 224 -2.14 14.84 10.00
CA ALA A 224 -3.53 14.50 9.75
C ALA A 224 -4.50 15.59 10.18
N SER A 225 -4.38 16.06 11.42
CA SER A 225 -5.22 17.16 11.95
C SER A 225 -5.05 18.45 11.16
N ARG A 226 -3.83 18.79 10.74
CA ARG A 226 -3.57 19.99 9.92
C ARG A 226 -4.19 19.85 8.53
N ALA A 227 -4.08 18.68 7.91
CA ALA A 227 -4.71 18.40 6.62
C ALA A 227 -6.23 18.53 6.69
N GLU A 228 -6.86 17.97 7.73
CA GLU A 228 -8.30 18.13 7.94
C GLU A 228 -8.72 19.57 8.17
N GLN A 229 -7.95 20.33 8.94
CA GLN A 229 -8.23 21.75 9.16
C GLN A 229 -8.21 22.53 7.84
N ILE A 230 -7.19 22.30 7.00
CA ILE A 230 -7.08 22.89 5.67
C ILE A 230 -8.30 22.55 4.81
N MET A 231 -8.80 21.34 4.88
CA MET A 231 -9.99 20.92 4.11
C MET A 231 -11.30 21.56 4.63
N LYS A 232 -11.39 21.84 5.92
CA LYS A 232 -12.59 22.42 6.57
C LYS A 232 -12.63 23.95 6.55
N VAL A 233 -11.50 24.62 6.29
CA VAL A 233 -11.46 26.09 6.19
C VAL A 233 -12.29 26.56 4.99
N VAL A 234 -13.25 27.44 5.24
CA VAL A 234 -14.11 28.01 4.20
C VAL A 234 -13.52 29.32 3.65
N GLU A 235 -12.99 30.15 4.52
CA GLU A 235 -12.44 31.47 4.17
C GLU A 235 -10.97 31.59 4.54
N ILE A 236 -10.22 32.18 3.65
CA ILE A 236 -8.78 32.45 3.82
C ILE A 236 -8.63 33.96 3.85
N ARG A 237 -8.01 34.51 4.90
CA ARG A 237 -7.65 35.92 4.99
C ARG A 237 -6.18 36.10 4.67
N ARG A 238 -5.91 36.77 3.57
CA ARG A 238 -4.55 37.13 3.17
C ARG A 238 -4.32 38.59 3.36
N GLN A 239 -3.25 38.94 4.04
CA GLN A 239 -2.82 40.32 4.22
C GLN A 239 -1.89 40.71 3.07
N ASN A 240 -2.31 41.66 2.26
CA ASN A 240 -1.52 42.22 1.18
C ASN A 240 -1.26 43.71 1.48
N GLY A 241 -0.12 43.98 2.13
CA GLY A 241 0.16 45.31 2.67
C GLY A 241 -0.79 45.67 3.81
N THR A 242 -1.52 46.77 3.67
CA THR A 242 -2.52 47.25 4.64
C THR A 242 -3.93 46.67 4.42
N GLU A 243 -4.16 45.97 3.29
CA GLU A 243 -5.48 45.44 2.96
C GLU A 243 -5.58 43.94 3.30
N THR A 244 -6.68 43.56 3.90
CA THR A 244 -7.05 42.19 4.17
C THR A 244 -7.97 41.67 3.08
N GLN A 245 -7.49 40.76 2.26
CA GLN A 245 -8.31 40.10 1.24
C GLN A 245 -8.92 38.82 1.82
N VAL A 246 -10.24 38.69 1.71
CA VAL A 246 -10.97 37.48 2.08
C VAL A 246 -11.25 36.70 0.82
N MET A 247 -10.75 35.43 0.75
CA MET A 247 -10.93 34.54 -0.39
C MET A 247 -11.50 33.21 0.08
N GLY A 248 -12.29 32.58 -0.76
CA GLY A 248 -12.74 31.18 -0.51
C GLY A 248 -11.61 30.16 -0.65
N ASN A 249 -11.69 29.09 0.11
CA ASN A 249 -10.75 27.98 0.00
C ASN A 249 -11.06 27.11 -1.24
N THR A 250 -10.27 27.30 -2.30
CA THR A 250 -10.40 26.52 -3.55
C THR A 250 -9.68 25.20 -3.51
N VAL A 251 -8.79 24.99 -2.53
CA VAL A 251 -7.94 23.79 -2.40
C VAL A 251 -8.77 22.59 -1.96
N SER A 252 -9.73 22.79 -1.05
CA SER A 252 -10.60 21.71 -0.55
C SER A 252 -11.37 21.01 -1.67
N GLY A 253 -11.79 21.74 -2.70
CA GLY A 253 -12.46 21.16 -3.87
C GLY A 253 -11.58 20.30 -4.78
N LYS A 254 -10.25 20.43 -4.67
CA LYS A 254 -9.27 19.71 -5.47
C LYS A 254 -8.68 18.49 -4.77
N VAL A 255 -8.92 18.30 -3.49
CA VAL A 255 -8.56 17.11 -2.75
C VAL A 255 -9.75 16.15 -2.76
N ALA A 256 -9.52 14.90 -3.16
CA ALA A 256 -10.55 13.86 -3.15
C ALA A 256 -10.70 13.27 -1.75
N ASN A 257 -9.60 12.76 -1.22
CA ASN A 257 -9.53 12.14 0.10
C ASN A 257 -8.19 12.52 0.78
N VAL A 258 -8.20 12.52 2.10
CA VAL A 258 -7.00 12.61 2.94
C VAL A 258 -6.76 11.24 3.55
N TYR A 259 -5.58 10.67 3.29
CA TYR A 259 -5.17 9.39 3.84
C TYR A 259 -4.06 9.59 4.86
N GLU A 260 -4.31 9.16 6.07
CA GLU A 260 -3.31 9.07 7.12
C GLU A 260 -2.56 7.75 6.97
N VAL A 261 -1.25 7.81 6.77
CA VAL A 261 -0.38 6.64 6.56
C VAL A 261 0.67 6.59 7.67
N PRO A 262 0.43 5.80 8.73
CA PRO A 262 1.34 5.70 9.88
C PRO A 262 2.73 5.18 9.52
N GLU A 263 2.85 4.38 8.47
CA GLU A 263 4.10 3.80 8.02
C GLU A 263 5.11 4.86 7.54
N LEU A 264 4.64 6.03 7.11
CA LEU A 264 5.52 7.16 6.78
C LEU A 264 6.34 7.60 8.00
N ALA A 265 5.70 7.66 9.16
CA ALA A 265 6.36 8.02 10.41
C ALA A 265 7.40 6.98 10.86
N LEU A 266 7.23 5.70 10.48
CA LEU A 266 8.18 4.64 10.82
C LEU A 266 9.42 4.63 9.91
N ILE A 267 9.29 5.11 8.67
CA ILE A 267 10.33 4.94 7.63
C ILE A 267 11.12 6.23 7.41
N ALA A 268 10.46 7.38 7.38
CA ALA A 268 11.01 8.63 6.83
C ALA A 268 12.03 9.37 7.70
N GLY A 269 12.46 8.83 8.85
CA GLY A 269 13.46 9.43 9.73
C GLY A 269 13.08 10.85 10.17
N ASP A 270 13.95 11.83 9.94
CA ASP A 270 13.74 13.24 10.34
C ASP A 270 12.61 13.95 9.59
N TYR A 271 12.12 13.36 8.52
CA TYR A 271 10.99 13.87 7.72
C TYR A 271 9.67 13.17 8.05
N ALA A 272 9.67 12.27 9.02
CA ALA A 272 8.54 11.42 9.39
C ALA A 272 7.24 12.20 9.65
N ASP A 273 7.34 13.37 10.28
CA ASP A 273 6.20 14.19 10.69
C ASP A 273 5.88 15.34 9.73
N LYS A 274 6.64 15.50 8.63
CA LYS A 274 6.60 16.70 7.78
C LYS A 274 6.28 16.41 6.32
N CYS A 275 6.63 15.21 5.81
CA CYS A 275 6.44 14.88 4.41
C CYS A 275 4.96 14.73 4.05
N TRP A 276 4.60 15.12 2.84
CA TRP A 276 3.25 14.95 2.31
C TRP A 276 3.28 14.72 0.80
N PHE A 277 2.24 14.04 0.30
CA PHE A 277 2.17 13.61 -1.08
C PHE A 277 0.80 13.87 -1.67
N LEU A 278 0.78 14.18 -2.96
CA LEU A 278 -0.42 14.19 -3.77
C LEU A 278 -0.32 13.06 -4.80
N LEU A 279 -1.31 12.19 -4.79
CA LEU A 279 -1.44 11.09 -5.76
C LEU A 279 -2.79 11.20 -6.48
N PRO A 280 -2.87 10.82 -7.77
CA PRO A 280 -4.15 10.75 -8.45
C PRO A 280 -5.02 9.66 -7.82
N PRO A 281 -6.35 9.81 -7.80
CA PRO A 281 -7.24 8.74 -7.38
C PRO A 281 -7.06 7.51 -8.27
N LYS A 282 -7.24 6.35 -7.67
CA LYS A 282 -7.10 5.06 -8.33
C LYS A 282 -7.97 4.97 -9.59
N GLY A 283 -7.41 4.48 -10.68
CA GLY A 283 -8.11 4.30 -11.95
C GLY A 283 -8.38 5.59 -12.76
N THR A 284 -7.95 6.77 -12.28
CA THR A 284 -8.16 8.03 -13.01
C THR A 284 -7.06 8.35 -14.02
N MET A 285 -5.91 7.71 -13.89
CA MET A 285 -4.79 7.85 -14.82
C MET A 285 -4.69 6.62 -15.73
N PRO A 286 -4.25 6.79 -16.99
CA PRO A 286 -4.05 5.66 -17.91
C PRO A 286 -2.99 4.67 -17.40
N ARG A 287 -2.01 5.19 -16.67
CA ARG A 287 -0.89 4.42 -16.10
C ARG A 287 -1.01 4.41 -14.58
N LYS A 288 -0.83 3.22 -13.99
CA LYS A 288 -0.79 3.05 -12.53
C LYS A 288 0.45 3.73 -11.96
N ASN A 289 0.34 4.40 -10.84
CA ASN A 289 1.45 5.07 -10.18
C ASN A 289 2.21 4.12 -9.23
N ILE A 290 1.53 3.65 -8.20
CA ILE A 290 2.08 2.72 -7.20
C ILE A 290 1.26 1.44 -7.25
N VAL A 291 1.95 0.31 -7.32
CA VAL A 291 1.32 -1.01 -7.34
C VAL A 291 1.95 -1.93 -6.32
N ASN A 292 1.12 -2.68 -5.61
CA ASN A 292 1.56 -3.83 -4.83
C ASN A 292 1.38 -5.07 -5.69
N VAL A 293 2.47 -5.81 -5.86
CA VAL A 293 2.54 -7.01 -6.70
C VAL A 293 2.45 -8.23 -5.81
N PHE A 294 1.54 -9.14 -6.14
CA PHE A 294 1.32 -10.40 -5.46
C PHE A 294 1.57 -11.57 -6.40
N LEU A 295 1.79 -12.76 -5.84
CA LEU A 295 1.84 -13.98 -6.64
C LEU A 295 0.41 -14.44 -6.94
N GLU A 296 0.13 -14.78 -8.21
CA GLU A 296 -1.15 -15.31 -8.64
C GLU A 296 -1.51 -16.57 -7.83
N GLY A 297 -2.73 -16.59 -7.27
CA GLY A 297 -3.20 -17.65 -6.38
C GLY A 297 -2.58 -17.68 -4.98
N GLU A 298 -1.65 -16.78 -4.64
CA GLU A 298 -1.06 -16.63 -3.30
C GLU A 298 -1.04 -15.16 -2.86
N THR A 299 -2.18 -14.50 -2.87
CA THR A 299 -2.31 -13.07 -2.52
C THR A 299 -2.24 -12.80 -1.02
N GLY A 300 -2.48 -13.81 -0.19
CA GLY A 300 -2.43 -13.71 1.27
C GLY A 300 -1.23 -14.41 1.90
N PRO A 301 -0.94 -14.11 3.17
CA PRO A 301 0.11 -14.79 3.93
C PRO A 301 -0.25 -16.25 4.17
N LYS A 302 0.77 -17.10 4.30
CA LYS A 302 0.63 -18.52 4.68
C LYS A 302 1.54 -18.88 5.85
N ILE A 303 0.99 -19.63 6.80
CA ILE A 303 1.74 -20.22 7.91
C ILE A 303 2.13 -21.66 7.57
N PHE A 304 3.35 -22.00 7.91
CA PHE A 304 3.89 -23.35 7.79
C PHE A 304 4.41 -23.78 9.15
N VAL A 305 4.05 -24.99 9.50
CA VAL A 305 4.47 -25.65 10.72
C VAL A 305 5.46 -26.75 10.34
N GLU A 306 6.55 -26.89 11.08
CA GLU A 306 7.52 -27.94 10.87
C GLU A 306 6.87 -29.31 11.08
N LYS A 307 6.96 -30.19 10.08
CA LYS A 307 6.48 -31.57 10.21
C LYS A 307 7.55 -32.37 10.94
N THR A 308 7.20 -32.92 12.10
CA THR A 308 7.96 -34.01 12.71
C THR A 308 7.70 -35.31 11.95
N THR A 309 8.75 -35.99 11.57
CA THR A 309 8.67 -37.16 10.66
C THR A 309 8.21 -38.43 11.36
N ASN A 310 8.19 -38.47 12.69
CA ASN A 310 7.83 -39.66 13.46
C ASN A 310 6.96 -39.34 14.66
N SER A 311 5.85 -40.04 14.69
CA SER A 311 5.09 -40.50 15.85
C SER A 311 4.60 -39.49 16.90
N SER A 312 3.60 -39.89 17.52
CA SER A 312 2.89 -39.60 18.76
C SER A 312 3.44 -38.61 19.80
N GLU A 313 4.61 -38.04 19.66
CA GLU A 313 5.17 -37.03 20.55
C GLU A 313 5.62 -35.80 19.76
N LEU A 314 5.29 -34.62 20.29
CA LEU A 314 5.79 -33.32 19.82
C LEU A 314 7.29 -33.22 20.18
N GLU A 315 8.11 -33.99 19.48
CA GLU A 315 9.54 -33.86 19.55
C GLU A 315 9.98 -32.77 18.57
N GLY A 316 10.79 -31.84 19.08
CA GLY A 316 11.46 -30.82 18.26
C GLY A 316 12.34 -31.40 17.17
N SER A 317 13.03 -30.58 16.41
CA SER A 317 14.03 -31.07 15.47
C SER A 317 15.12 -31.81 16.23
N PHE A 318 15.76 -32.79 15.61
CA PHE A 318 16.82 -33.61 16.23
C PHE A 318 18.00 -32.78 16.81
N GLU A 319 18.16 -31.54 16.32
CA GLU A 319 19.19 -30.61 16.79
C GLU A 319 18.75 -29.75 17.99
N ASN A 320 17.46 -29.48 18.11
CA ASN A 320 16.88 -28.62 19.14
C ASN A 320 15.44 -29.06 19.44
N ASP A 321 15.10 -29.23 20.70
CA ASP A 321 13.72 -29.49 21.15
C ASP A 321 12.82 -28.28 20.95
N ALA A 322 12.72 -27.81 19.71
CA ALA A 322 11.96 -26.62 19.34
C ALA A 322 10.94 -26.92 18.24
N TYR A 323 9.72 -26.50 18.48
CA TYR A 323 8.65 -26.46 17.50
C TYR A 323 8.78 -25.18 16.69
N ARG A 324 8.93 -25.28 15.39
CA ARG A 324 9.15 -24.13 14.51
C ARG A 324 7.94 -23.82 13.67
N THR A 325 7.52 -22.59 13.75
CA THR A 325 6.45 -22.03 12.91
C THR A 325 7.03 -20.89 12.09
N LYS A 326 6.72 -20.85 10.79
CA LYS A 326 7.09 -19.73 9.93
C LYS A 326 5.89 -19.17 9.18
N ILE A 327 5.88 -17.86 9.01
CA ILE A 327 4.99 -17.19 8.07
C ILE A 327 5.76 -16.83 6.81
N ARG A 328 5.09 -16.93 5.68
CA ARG A 328 5.55 -16.44 4.39
C ARG A 328 4.50 -15.54 3.77
N HIS A 329 4.90 -14.38 3.30
CA HIS A 329 4.10 -13.49 2.50
C HIS A 329 4.87 -13.06 1.25
N LEU A 330 4.18 -12.98 0.11
CA LEU A 330 4.77 -12.71 -1.19
C LEU A 330 4.20 -11.40 -1.69
N VAL A 331 4.91 -10.31 -1.38
CA VAL A 331 4.50 -8.96 -1.76
C VAL A 331 5.71 -8.10 -2.07
N LYS A 332 5.61 -7.28 -3.10
CA LYS A 332 6.57 -6.22 -3.40
C LYS A 332 5.85 -5.06 -4.06
N SER A 333 6.19 -3.84 -3.66
CA SER A 333 5.67 -2.65 -4.30
C SER A 333 6.61 -2.13 -5.39
N ALA A 334 6.01 -1.50 -6.38
CA ALA A 334 6.71 -0.81 -7.46
C ALA A 334 6.06 0.54 -7.75
N PHE A 335 6.91 1.51 -8.09
CA PHE A 335 6.50 2.81 -8.59
C PHE A 335 6.66 2.80 -10.12
N ILE A 336 5.56 2.85 -10.85
CA ILE A 336 5.55 2.67 -12.30
C ILE A 336 5.58 4.03 -13.01
N ALA A 337 4.66 4.93 -12.66
CA ALA A 337 4.47 6.19 -13.36
C ALA A 337 4.56 7.39 -12.42
N PRO A 338 5.48 8.35 -12.70
CA PRO A 338 5.61 9.57 -11.90
C PRO A 338 4.53 10.63 -12.21
N GLU A 339 3.83 10.48 -13.34
CA GLU A 339 2.86 11.47 -13.80
C GLU A 339 1.68 11.56 -12.83
N GLY A 340 1.29 12.78 -12.51
CA GLY A 340 0.22 13.03 -11.55
C GLY A 340 0.60 12.85 -10.09
N THR A 341 1.84 12.45 -9.80
CA THR A 341 2.34 12.38 -8.43
C THR A 341 3.13 13.64 -8.07
N LEU A 342 3.05 14.07 -6.84
CA LEU A 342 3.85 15.17 -6.32
C LEU A 342 4.17 14.92 -4.84
N ALA A 343 5.38 15.27 -4.45
CA ALA A 343 5.85 15.13 -3.07
C ALA A 343 6.49 16.41 -2.55
N SER A 344 6.41 16.61 -1.24
CA SER A 344 7.20 17.58 -0.50
C SER A 344 7.76 16.92 0.75
N SER A 345 9.03 17.16 1.06
CA SER A 345 9.62 16.68 2.31
C SER A 345 9.13 17.48 3.53
N GLY A 346 8.52 18.65 3.32
CA GLY A 346 8.10 19.53 4.40
C GLY A 346 9.22 20.15 5.21
N ALA A 347 10.47 20.05 4.73
CA ALA A 347 11.63 20.57 5.47
C ALA A 347 11.72 22.10 5.43
N GLY A 348 11.03 22.75 4.49
CA GLY A 348 11.27 24.14 4.15
C GLY A 348 12.60 24.33 3.42
N ALA A 349 12.76 25.44 2.70
CA ALA A 349 14.05 25.85 2.15
C ALA A 349 14.81 26.66 3.20
#